data_cad5a104e0de5649da08471be15f8be7
#
_entry.id   cad5a104e0de5649da08471be15f8be7
#
_cell.length_a   1.000
_cell.length_b   1.000
_cell.length_c   1.000
_cell.angle_alpha   90.00
_cell.angle_beta   90.00
_cell.angle_gamma   90.00
#
_symmetry.space_group_name_H-M   'P 1'
#
loop_
_entity.id
_entity.type
_entity.pdbx_description
1 polymer ?
#
loop_
_entity_poly.entity_id
_entity_poly.type
_entity_poly.pdbx_seq_one_letter_code
_entity_poly.pdbx_strand_id
1 'polypeptide(L)'
;MKILSEMPTGMGGKWVLVDYGNNFYAYGTEDCLHDLLGFPVDQCGSKEKVIKHCKSISKLCKQNIDKYKKELAREKEKPDGWKILIEHEQKELEMLTEFVRILNG
;
A
#
# COMPACT_ATOMS: atom_id res chain seq x y z
N MET A 1 4.37 3.53 20.69
CA MET A 1 3.97 3.59 19.26
C MET A 1 4.57 4.82 18.61
N LYS A 2 5.19 4.64 17.46
CA LYS A 2 5.79 5.74 16.71
C LYS A 2 5.33 5.66 15.25
N ILE A 3 4.75 6.75 14.74
CA ILE A 3 4.35 6.83 13.33
C ILE A 3 5.59 7.18 12.52
N LEU A 4 5.98 6.29 11.60
CA LEU A 4 7.15 6.48 10.76
C LEU A 4 6.85 7.21 9.46
N SER A 5 5.62 7.05 8.94
CA SER A 5 5.19 7.71 7.70
C SER A 5 3.68 7.79 7.62
N GLU A 6 3.20 8.83 6.96
CA GLU A 6 1.78 9.01 6.62
C GLU A 6 1.71 9.44 5.17
N MET A 7 0.86 8.76 4.38
CA MET A 7 0.66 9.11 2.97
C MET A 7 -0.83 9.10 2.63
N PRO A 8 -1.32 10.11 1.91
CA PRO A 8 -2.75 10.16 1.55
C PRO A 8 -3.10 9.05 0.55
N THR A 9 -4.26 8.44 0.76
CA THR A 9 -4.75 7.39 -0.15
C THR A 9 -5.33 7.97 -1.44
N GLY A 10 -5.67 9.26 -1.44
CA GLY A 10 -6.39 9.89 -2.55
C GLY A 10 -7.90 9.70 -2.46
N MET A 11 -8.39 8.99 -1.47
CA MET A 11 -9.81 8.71 -1.27
C MET A 11 -10.33 9.21 0.09
N GLY A 12 -9.61 10.19 0.68
CA GLY A 12 -10.02 10.81 1.94
C GLY A 12 -9.42 10.19 3.19
N GLY A 13 -8.57 9.19 3.05
CA GLY A 13 -7.87 8.56 4.18
C GLY A 13 -6.36 8.67 4.03
N LYS A 14 -5.65 8.06 4.97
CA LYS A 14 -4.19 8.00 4.96
C LYS A 14 -3.73 6.57 5.15
N TRP A 15 -2.64 6.21 4.46
CA TRP A 15 -1.85 5.02 4.81
C TRP A 15 -0.80 5.44 5.83
N VAL A 16 -0.60 4.63 6.85
CA VAL A 16 0.38 4.88 7.90
C VAL A 16 1.26 3.66 8.11
N LEU A 17 2.53 3.93 8.42
CA LEU A 17 3.51 2.93 8.82
C LEU A 17 3.88 3.22 10.28
N VAL A 18 3.78 2.22 11.15
CA VAL A 18 3.92 2.38 12.58
C VAL A 18 4.96 1.42 13.14
N ASP A 19 5.78 1.91 14.06
CA ASP A 19 6.70 1.12 14.88
C ASP A 19 6.09 0.99 16.28
N TYR A 20 5.75 -0.23 16.67
CA TYR A 20 5.20 -0.52 18.01
C TYR A 20 6.29 -0.88 19.04
N GLY A 21 7.54 -0.95 18.61
CA GLY A 21 8.63 -1.41 19.45
C GLY A 21 8.84 -2.91 19.38
N ASN A 22 9.96 -3.38 19.94
CA ASN A 22 10.30 -4.82 19.98
C ASN A 22 10.31 -5.52 18.63
N ASN A 23 10.74 -4.80 17.59
CA ASN A 23 10.74 -5.29 16.20
C ASN A 23 9.36 -5.71 15.73
N PHE A 24 8.35 -4.92 16.13
CA PHE A 24 6.97 -5.11 15.67
C PHE A 24 6.52 -3.85 14.92
N TYR A 25 6.19 -4.02 13.65
CA TYR A 25 5.76 -2.96 12.74
C TYR A 25 4.42 -3.33 12.12
N ALA A 26 3.67 -2.31 11.71
CA ALA A 26 2.41 -2.52 11.01
C ALA A 26 2.19 -1.37 10.02
N TYR A 27 1.47 -1.64 8.94
CA TYR A 27 0.99 -0.58 8.07
C TYR A 27 -0.45 -0.84 7.65
N GLY A 28 -1.15 0.21 7.29
CA GLY A 28 -2.53 0.13 6.86
C GLY A 28 -3.13 1.52 6.79
N THR A 29 -4.46 1.57 6.64
CA THR A 29 -5.16 2.85 6.72
C THR A 29 -5.27 3.28 8.17
N GLU A 30 -5.38 4.58 8.41
CA GLU A 30 -5.46 5.16 9.75
C GLU A 30 -6.57 4.52 10.58
N ASP A 31 -7.71 4.24 9.97
CA ASP A 31 -8.85 3.62 10.66
C ASP A 31 -8.53 2.21 11.16
N CYS A 32 -7.71 1.46 10.43
CA CYS A 32 -7.32 0.10 10.81
C CYS A 32 -6.28 0.08 11.94
N LEU A 33 -5.55 1.17 12.16
CA LEU A 33 -4.53 1.23 13.23
C LEU A 33 -5.13 1.24 14.63
N HIS A 34 -6.38 1.67 14.77
CA HIS A 34 -7.06 1.71 16.06
C HIS A 34 -7.54 0.34 16.51
N ASP A 35 -7.56 -0.64 15.62
CA ASP A 35 -7.98 -2.01 15.90
C ASP A 35 -6.92 -2.99 15.39
N LEU A 36 -5.97 -3.31 16.25
CA LEU A 36 -4.90 -4.25 15.93
C LEU A 36 -5.42 -5.64 15.54
N LEU A 37 -6.63 -5.99 15.98
CA LEU A 37 -7.25 -7.26 15.64
C LEU A 37 -7.77 -7.28 14.20
N GLY A 38 -7.91 -6.12 13.59
CA GLY A 38 -8.37 -5.98 12.21
C GLY A 38 -7.27 -6.02 11.16
N PHE A 39 -5.98 -6.02 11.57
CA PHE A 39 -4.91 -6.06 10.59
C PHE A 39 -4.75 -7.45 9.98
N PRO A 40 -4.64 -7.54 8.65
CA PRO A 40 -4.19 -8.78 8.04
C PRO A 40 -2.83 -9.18 8.60
N VAL A 41 -2.66 -10.47 8.88
CA VAL A 41 -1.44 -11.01 9.49
C VAL A 41 -0.18 -10.61 8.72
N ASP A 42 -0.30 -10.46 7.39
CA ASP A 42 0.84 -10.15 6.52
C ASP A 42 1.27 -8.68 6.58
N GLN A 43 0.41 -7.80 7.08
CA GLN A 43 0.70 -6.36 7.17
C GLN A 43 1.35 -5.95 8.50
N CYS A 44 1.59 -6.90 9.39
CA CYS A 44 2.21 -6.62 10.67
C CYS A 44 3.19 -7.73 11.05
N GLY A 45 4.16 -7.38 11.89
CA GLY A 45 5.17 -8.30 12.38
C GLY A 45 6.56 -7.68 12.38
N SER A 46 7.58 -8.52 12.20
CA SER A 46 8.97 -8.06 12.16
C SER A 46 9.20 -7.15 10.94
N LYS A 47 10.27 -6.36 11.01
CA LYS A 47 10.68 -5.50 9.91
C LYS A 47 10.80 -6.30 8.59
N GLU A 48 11.47 -7.43 8.65
CA GLU A 48 11.69 -8.30 7.48
C GLU A 48 10.38 -8.82 6.89
N LYS A 49 9.44 -9.20 7.76
CA LYS A 49 8.13 -9.69 7.34
C LYS A 49 7.33 -8.60 6.63
N VAL A 50 7.30 -7.40 7.19
CA VAL A 50 6.57 -6.27 6.60
C VAL A 50 7.20 -5.86 5.26
N ILE A 51 8.54 -5.80 5.19
CA ILE A 51 9.26 -5.51 3.94
C ILE A 51 8.92 -6.54 2.87
N LYS A 52 8.95 -7.82 3.22
CA LYS A 52 8.64 -8.91 2.28
C LYS A 52 7.22 -8.78 1.75
N HIS A 53 6.27 -8.51 2.62
CA HIS A 53 4.87 -8.31 2.23
C HIS A 53 4.72 -7.10 1.29
N CYS A 54 5.32 -5.96 1.65
CA CYS A 54 5.27 -4.76 0.82
C CYS A 54 5.84 -5.01 -0.58
N LYS A 55 6.95 -5.75 -0.68
CA LYS A 55 7.56 -6.11 -1.97
C LYS A 55 6.65 -7.00 -2.80
N SER A 56 5.98 -7.97 -2.15
CA SER A 56 5.03 -8.87 -2.84
C SER A 56 3.84 -8.09 -3.40
N ILE A 57 3.26 -7.21 -2.60
CA ILE A 57 2.12 -6.39 -3.04
C ILE A 57 2.55 -5.38 -4.12
N SER A 58 3.77 -4.82 -4.01
CA SER A 58 4.33 -3.93 -5.05
C SER A 58 4.39 -4.63 -6.41
N LYS A 59 4.78 -5.89 -6.41
CA LYS A 59 4.81 -6.69 -7.65
C LYS A 59 3.42 -6.86 -8.24
N LEU A 60 2.41 -7.13 -7.39
CA LEU A 60 1.02 -7.24 -7.82
C LEU A 60 0.49 -5.91 -8.35
N CYS A 61 0.83 -4.79 -7.71
CA CYS A 61 0.44 -3.46 -8.18
C CYS A 61 0.98 -3.19 -9.59
N LYS A 62 2.24 -3.53 -9.85
CA LYS A 62 2.85 -3.38 -11.18
C LYS A 62 2.13 -4.23 -12.22
N GLN A 63 1.80 -5.47 -11.90
CA GLN A 63 1.06 -6.36 -12.80
C GLN A 63 -0.34 -5.81 -13.07
N ASN A 64 -1.03 -5.31 -12.05
CA ASN A 64 -2.36 -4.73 -12.20
C ASN A 64 -2.33 -3.47 -13.07
N ILE A 65 -1.33 -2.61 -12.88
CA ILE A 65 -1.16 -1.40 -13.69
C ILE A 65 -1.02 -1.77 -15.17
N ASP A 66 -0.17 -2.74 -15.48
CA ASP A 66 0.03 -3.20 -16.86
C ASP A 66 -1.25 -3.77 -17.44
N LYS A 67 -1.98 -4.58 -16.67
CA LYS A 67 -3.26 -5.15 -17.08
C LYS A 67 -4.29 -4.05 -17.36
N TYR A 68 -4.43 -3.10 -16.46
CA TYR A 68 -5.42 -2.02 -16.60
C TYR A 68 -5.07 -1.09 -17.76
N LYS A 69 -3.78 -0.85 -18.03
CA LYS A 69 -3.36 -0.06 -19.21
C LYS A 69 -3.74 -0.76 -20.51
N LYS A 70 -3.62 -2.08 -20.57
CA LYS A 70 -4.07 -2.86 -21.74
C LYS A 70 -5.57 -2.77 -21.93
N GLU A 71 -6.33 -2.87 -20.83
CA GLU A 71 -7.79 -2.74 -20.90
C GLU A 71 -8.22 -1.33 -21.30
N LEU A 72 -7.53 -0.31 -20.78
CA LEU A 72 -7.76 1.09 -21.15
C LEU A 72 -7.56 1.31 -22.66
N ALA A 73 -6.52 0.71 -23.24
CA ALA A 73 -6.21 0.82 -24.65
C ALA A 73 -7.30 0.21 -25.53
N ARG A 74 -8.07 -0.76 -25.00
CA ARG A 74 -9.19 -1.41 -25.70
C ARG A 74 -10.51 -0.70 -25.47
N GLU A 75 -10.62 0.08 -24.38
CA GLU A 75 -11.89 0.69 -23.99
C GLU A 75 -12.19 1.90 -24.86
N LYS A 76 -13.36 1.91 -25.50
CA LYS A 76 -13.79 2.98 -26.39
C LYS A 76 -14.89 3.86 -25.81
N GLU A 77 -15.63 3.34 -24.82
CA GLU A 77 -16.83 4.03 -24.32
C GLU A 77 -16.68 4.67 -22.94
N LYS A 78 -15.96 4.04 -22.02
CA LYS A 78 -15.82 4.51 -20.63
C LYS A 78 -14.39 4.34 -20.11
N PRO A 79 -13.42 5.13 -20.61
CA PRO A 79 -12.02 4.99 -20.17
C PRO A 79 -11.75 5.44 -18.74
N ASP A 80 -12.63 6.25 -18.15
CA ASP A 80 -12.38 6.88 -16.84
C ASP A 80 -12.24 5.87 -15.69
N GLY A 81 -13.02 4.77 -15.74
CA GLY A 81 -12.93 3.72 -14.72
C GLY A 81 -11.55 3.09 -14.66
N TRP A 82 -10.95 2.80 -15.81
CA TRP A 82 -9.60 2.22 -15.89
C TRP A 82 -8.54 3.20 -15.43
N LYS A 83 -8.71 4.50 -15.75
CA LYS A 83 -7.79 5.55 -15.30
C LYS A 83 -7.77 5.67 -13.78
N ILE A 84 -8.94 5.61 -13.15
CA ILE A 84 -9.07 5.66 -11.69
C ILE A 84 -8.37 4.47 -11.03
N LEU A 85 -8.56 3.26 -11.57
CA LEU A 85 -7.92 2.05 -11.07
C LEU A 85 -6.39 2.13 -11.19
N ILE A 86 -5.90 2.64 -12.33
CA ILE A 86 -4.46 2.82 -12.56
C ILE A 86 -3.88 3.81 -11.55
N GLU A 87 -4.52 4.95 -11.34
CA GLU A 87 -4.08 5.96 -10.37
C GLU A 87 -4.03 5.39 -8.95
N HIS A 88 -5.04 4.63 -8.57
CA HIS A 88 -5.09 4.00 -7.23
C HIS A 88 -3.92 3.03 -7.04
N GLU A 89 -3.67 2.16 -8.02
CA GLU A 89 -2.56 1.21 -7.96
C GLU A 89 -1.20 1.93 -7.94
N GLN A 90 -1.05 3.02 -8.68
CA GLN A 90 0.17 3.82 -8.68
C GLN A 90 0.43 4.47 -7.33
N LYS A 91 -0.60 4.99 -6.68
CA LYS A 91 -0.48 5.58 -5.33
C LYS A 91 -0.13 4.52 -4.30
N GLU A 92 -0.76 3.36 -4.37
CA GLU A 92 -0.45 2.24 -3.48
C GLU A 92 1.01 1.78 -3.68
N LEU A 93 1.46 1.71 -4.93
CA LEU A 93 2.84 1.34 -5.24
C LEU A 93 3.84 2.36 -4.66
N GLU A 94 3.54 3.65 -4.75
CA GLU A 94 4.36 4.70 -4.16
C GLU A 94 4.44 4.56 -2.64
N MET A 95 3.31 4.29 -1.98
CA MET A 95 3.25 4.07 -0.54
C MET A 95 4.11 2.87 -0.14
N LEU A 96 3.94 1.74 -0.81
CA LEU A 96 4.70 0.51 -0.51
C LEU A 96 6.19 0.72 -0.71
N THR A 97 6.59 1.40 -1.77
CA THR A 97 7.99 1.73 -2.06
C THR A 97 8.59 2.60 -0.97
N GLU A 98 7.87 3.61 -0.52
CA GLU A 98 8.32 4.51 0.54
C GLU A 98 8.44 3.77 1.89
N PHE A 99 7.48 2.91 2.21
CA PHE A 99 7.52 2.13 3.45
C PHE A 99 8.72 1.18 3.48
N VAL A 100 9.01 0.51 2.35
CA VAL A 100 10.20 -0.35 2.24
C VAL A 100 11.47 0.48 2.42
N ARG A 101 11.54 1.67 1.81
CA ARG A 101 12.69 2.57 1.96
C ARG A 101 12.92 2.94 3.43
N ILE A 102 11.87 3.30 4.14
CA ILE A 102 11.95 3.69 5.55
C ILE A 102 12.40 2.51 6.42
N LEU A 103 11.82 1.32 6.18
CA LEU A 103 12.16 0.13 6.95
C LEU A 103 13.59 -0.37 6.68
N ASN A 104 14.11 -0.16 5.48
CA ASN A 104 15.49 -0.52 5.12
C ASN A 104 16.52 0.51 5.58
N GLY A 105 16.10 1.73 5.77
CA GLY A 105 16.98 2.81 6.15
C GLY A 105 17.11 3.02 7.62
#